data_fdf9ad9afc489903bdd284ee3a862c26
#
_entry.id   fdf9ad9afc489903bdd284ee3a862c26
#
_cell.length_a   1.000
_cell.length_b   1.000
_cell.length_c   1.000
_cell.angle_alpha   90.00
_cell.angle_beta   90.00
_cell.angle_gamma   90.00
#
_symmetry.space_group_name_H-M   'P 1'
#
loop_
_entity.id
_entity.type
_entity.pdbx_description
1 polymer ?
#
loop_
_entity_poly.entity_id
_entity_poly.type
_entity_poly.pdbx_seq_one_letter_code
_entity_poly.pdbx_strand_id
1 'polypeptide(L)'
;IEILDLEQFGKALFIDNEIQVAESDEHLYSSTFVNSGLNLNSNKEKAAIIGGGDGGVARECISQNFGFIDWYELDPEVVDVCDKHLSKIGEKATEKNSVKCVWGDAFESIKSVKDNTYDQIFVDLNDDQFCIDLAAKNMSSLERILKPKGVITAQVLSLIHISEPTRRYR
;
A
#
# COMPACT_ATOMS: atom_id res chain seq x y z
N ILE A 1 -15.29 9.48 -5.95
CA ILE A 1 -14.00 10.06 -5.47
C ILE A 1 -14.22 11.54 -5.23
N GLU A 2 -13.88 12.04 -4.06
CA GLU A 2 -14.00 13.45 -3.68
C GLU A 2 -12.72 13.94 -3.00
N ILE A 3 -12.32 15.20 -3.28
CA ILE A 3 -11.25 15.88 -2.54
C ILE A 3 -11.89 17.01 -1.77
N LEU A 4 -11.77 16.97 -0.46
CA LEU A 4 -12.27 17.99 0.44
C LEU A 4 -11.12 18.72 1.14
N ASP A 5 -11.29 20.03 1.36
CA ASP A 5 -10.34 20.82 2.15
C ASP A 5 -10.88 20.93 3.58
N LEU A 6 -10.20 20.29 4.51
CA LEU A 6 -10.59 20.20 5.90
C LEU A 6 -9.71 21.13 6.75
N GLU A 7 -10.35 22.00 7.55
CA GLU A 7 -9.66 23.07 8.31
C GLU A 7 -8.45 22.58 9.15
N GLN A 8 -8.55 21.37 9.72
CA GLN A 8 -7.51 20.82 10.61
C GLN A 8 -6.57 19.81 9.93
N PHE A 9 -6.99 19.24 8.78
CA PHE A 9 -6.30 18.12 8.15
C PHE A 9 -5.72 18.44 6.78
N GLY A 10 -5.98 19.67 6.27
CA GLY A 10 -5.66 20.02 4.90
C GLY A 10 -6.55 19.30 3.90
N LYS A 11 -6.07 19.08 2.70
CA LYS A 11 -6.83 18.32 1.71
C LYS A 11 -6.86 16.85 2.04
N ALA A 12 -8.02 16.24 1.84
CA ALA A 12 -8.24 14.82 2.10
C ALA A 12 -8.98 14.17 0.93
N LEU A 13 -8.61 12.93 0.63
CA LEU A 13 -9.28 12.04 -0.31
C LEU A 13 -10.41 11.29 0.38
N PHE A 14 -11.57 11.29 -0.23
CA PHE A 14 -12.71 10.48 0.16
C PHE A 14 -13.12 9.57 -1.00
N ILE A 15 -13.35 8.30 -0.69
CA ILE A 15 -13.94 7.31 -1.59
C ILE A 15 -15.16 6.74 -0.87
N ASP A 16 -16.32 6.78 -1.53
CA ASP A 16 -17.61 6.29 -1.00
C ASP A 16 -17.97 6.87 0.40
N ASN A 17 -17.69 8.18 0.59
CA ASN A 17 -17.83 8.95 1.82
C ASN A 17 -16.92 8.54 2.98
N GLU A 18 -15.92 7.71 2.75
CA GLU A 18 -14.92 7.33 3.74
C GLU A 18 -13.60 8.03 3.43
N ILE A 19 -12.98 8.60 4.47
CA ILE A 19 -11.66 9.24 4.34
C ILE A 19 -10.61 8.17 4.09
N GLN A 20 -9.80 8.36 3.06
CA GLN A 20 -8.72 7.44 2.72
C GLN A 20 -7.36 7.97 3.17
N VAL A 21 -7.12 9.27 2.94
CA VAL A 21 -5.85 9.92 3.28
C VAL A 21 -6.09 11.41 3.48
N ALA A 22 -5.28 12.05 4.34
CA ALA A 22 -5.23 13.50 4.49
C ALA A 22 -3.78 14.01 4.47
N GLU A 23 -3.57 15.24 3.97
CA GLU A 23 -2.22 15.84 3.87
C GLU A 23 -1.49 15.95 5.21
N SER A 24 -2.24 16.04 6.33
CA SER A 24 -1.68 16.30 7.67
C SER A 24 -0.90 15.14 8.26
N ASP A 25 -1.28 13.91 7.98
CA ASP A 25 -0.77 12.70 8.66
C ASP A 25 -0.25 11.62 7.71
N GLU A 26 -0.50 11.78 6.42
CA GLU A 26 -0.08 10.82 5.40
C GLU A 26 1.42 10.47 5.49
N HIS A 27 2.27 11.49 5.65
CA HIS A 27 3.71 11.26 5.71
C HIS A 27 4.12 10.37 6.89
N LEU A 28 3.47 10.53 8.04
CA LEU A 28 3.70 9.68 9.20
C LEU A 28 3.25 8.24 8.93
N TYR A 29 2.09 8.08 8.28
CA TYR A 29 1.58 6.78 7.88
C TYR A 29 2.53 6.07 6.92
N SER A 30 2.81 6.65 5.76
CA SER A 30 3.63 6.01 4.73
C SER A 30 5.05 5.71 5.20
N SER A 31 5.67 6.63 5.95
CA SER A 31 7.01 6.40 6.49
C SER A 31 7.02 5.26 7.51
N THR A 32 6.04 5.21 8.40
CA THR A 32 5.93 4.12 9.39
C THR A 32 5.68 2.79 8.71
N PHE A 33 4.78 2.77 7.71
CA PHE A 33 4.39 1.58 6.97
C PHE A 33 5.58 0.96 6.24
N VAL A 34 6.32 1.74 5.46
CA VAL A 34 7.50 1.26 4.72
C VAL A 34 8.63 0.87 5.67
N ASN A 35 8.90 1.67 6.71
CA ASN A 35 9.96 1.38 7.66
C ASN A 35 9.67 0.12 8.51
N SER A 36 8.41 -0.22 8.74
CA SER A 36 8.05 -1.47 9.43
C SER A 36 8.58 -2.70 8.69
N GLY A 37 8.46 -2.74 7.37
CA GLY A 37 9.04 -3.80 6.55
C GLY A 37 10.58 -3.76 6.53
N LEU A 38 11.15 -2.56 6.36
CA LEU A 38 12.61 -2.37 6.30
C LEU A 38 13.34 -2.72 7.60
N ASN A 39 12.69 -2.57 8.75
CA ASN A 39 13.23 -2.98 10.04
C ASN A 39 13.41 -4.50 10.17
N LEU A 40 12.62 -5.28 9.42
CA LEU A 40 12.69 -6.74 9.40
C LEU A 40 13.62 -7.25 8.29
N ASN A 41 13.66 -6.56 7.16
CA ASN A 41 14.55 -6.87 6.05
C ASN A 41 14.94 -5.59 5.31
N SER A 42 16.21 -5.22 5.35
CA SER A 42 16.73 -3.98 4.75
C SER A 42 17.00 -4.07 3.23
N ASN A 43 16.71 -5.20 2.57
CA ASN A 43 16.89 -5.34 1.13
C ASN A 43 15.87 -4.46 0.38
N LYS A 44 16.36 -3.72 -0.62
CA LYS A 44 15.61 -2.71 -1.37
C LYS A 44 15.82 -2.85 -2.89
N GLU A 45 16.13 -4.06 -3.37
CA GLU A 45 16.31 -4.27 -4.80
C GLU A 45 14.99 -4.12 -5.54
N LYS A 46 13.94 -4.80 -5.04
CA LYS A 46 12.63 -4.73 -5.67
C LYS A 46 11.48 -4.82 -4.67
N ALA A 47 10.53 -3.91 -4.79
CA ALA A 47 9.29 -3.91 -4.03
C ALA A 47 8.06 -4.10 -4.92
N ALA A 48 6.98 -4.63 -4.34
CA ALA A 48 5.62 -4.54 -4.86
C ALA A 48 4.78 -3.68 -3.93
N ILE A 49 3.91 -2.84 -4.49
CA ILE A 49 2.86 -2.12 -3.77
C ILE A 49 1.54 -2.59 -4.33
N ILE A 50 0.60 -2.97 -3.48
CA ILE A 50 -0.75 -3.42 -3.83
C ILE A 50 -1.74 -2.44 -3.22
N GLY A 51 -2.41 -1.67 -4.06
CA GLY A 51 -3.21 -0.52 -3.65
C GLY A 51 -2.37 0.75 -3.43
N GLY A 52 -2.76 1.58 -2.47
CA GLY A 52 -2.04 2.83 -2.16
C GLY A 52 -2.15 3.87 -3.28
N GLY A 53 -3.34 4.02 -3.87
CA GLY A 53 -3.61 4.91 -5.01
C GLY A 53 -3.31 6.39 -4.76
N ASP A 54 -3.13 6.81 -3.50
CA ASP A 54 -2.68 8.17 -3.17
C ASP A 54 -1.20 8.43 -3.48
N GLY A 55 -0.40 7.37 -3.64
CA GLY A 55 1.02 7.43 -4.00
C GLY A 55 1.98 7.64 -2.83
N GLY A 56 1.51 7.76 -1.60
CA GLY A 56 2.35 8.01 -0.43
C GLY A 56 3.36 6.89 -0.16
N VAL A 57 2.91 5.63 -0.20
CA VAL A 57 3.79 4.47 -0.06
C VAL A 57 4.81 4.39 -1.21
N ALA A 58 4.40 4.70 -2.44
CA ALA A 58 5.31 4.72 -3.59
C ALA A 58 6.38 5.81 -3.44
N ARG A 59 5.99 7.04 -3.04
CA ARG A 59 6.93 8.13 -2.72
C ARG A 59 7.90 7.70 -1.62
N GLU A 60 7.41 7.08 -0.55
CA GLU A 60 8.28 6.65 0.55
C GLU A 60 9.26 5.57 0.10
N CYS A 61 8.84 4.59 -0.69
CA CYS A 61 9.74 3.60 -1.28
C CYS A 61 10.84 4.25 -2.14
N ILE A 62 10.50 5.29 -2.92
CA ILE A 62 11.47 6.06 -3.71
C ILE A 62 12.46 6.76 -2.77
N SER A 63 11.99 7.42 -1.72
CA SER A 63 12.83 8.13 -0.74
C SER A 63 13.79 7.19 -0.02
N GLN A 64 13.37 5.95 0.21
CA GLN A 64 14.18 4.88 0.80
C GLN A 64 15.15 4.24 -0.20
N ASN A 65 15.20 4.69 -1.46
CA ASN A 65 16.07 4.18 -2.52
C ASN A 65 15.81 2.71 -2.91
N PHE A 66 14.55 2.31 -3.02
CA PHE A 66 14.24 1.05 -3.68
C PHE A 66 14.67 1.10 -5.16
N GLY A 67 15.33 0.04 -5.64
CA GLY A 67 15.83 -0.02 -7.01
C GLY A 67 14.71 -0.08 -8.04
N PHE A 68 13.70 -0.91 -7.79
CA PHE A 68 12.52 -1.07 -8.64
C PHE A 68 11.26 -1.23 -7.78
N ILE A 69 10.17 -0.65 -8.24
CA ILE A 69 8.86 -0.69 -7.60
C ILE A 69 7.82 -1.06 -8.66
N ASP A 70 7.19 -2.22 -8.52
CA ASP A 70 5.99 -2.54 -9.29
C ASP A 70 4.78 -2.11 -8.44
N TRP A 71 4.03 -1.11 -8.89
CA TRP A 71 2.89 -0.55 -8.20
C TRP A 71 1.60 -0.99 -8.88
N TYR A 72 0.84 -1.85 -8.19
CA TYR A 72 -0.42 -2.43 -8.66
C TYR A 72 -1.59 -1.66 -8.08
N GLU A 73 -2.34 -0.96 -8.92
CA GLU A 73 -3.50 -0.17 -8.50
C GLU A 73 -4.71 -0.50 -9.37
N LEU A 74 -5.85 -0.72 -8.70
CA LEU A 74 -7.08 -1.11 -9.36
C LEU A 74 -7.66 0.02 -10.20
N ASP A 75 -7.67 1.22 -9.66
CA ASP A 75 -8.32 2.39 -10.24
C ASP A 75 -7.33 3.53 -10.54
N PRO A 76 -6.88 3.65 -11.81
CA PRO A 76 -5.98 4.73 -12.20
C PRO A 76 -6.58 6.14 -11.99
N GLU A 77 -7.91 6.28 -11.91
CA GLU A 77 -8.55 7.56 -11.65
C GLU A 77 -8.22 8.09 -10.25
N VAL A 78 -8.09 7.21 -9.27
CA VAL A 78 -7.65 7.60 -7.92
C VAL A 78 -6.27 8.24 -7.97
N VAL A 79 -5.34 7.61 -8.68
CA VAL A 79 -3.96 8.13 -8.82
C VAL A 79 -3.95 9.48 -9.54
N ASP A 80 -4.70 9.60 -10.63
CA ASP A 80 -4.79 10.86 -11.41
C ASP A 80 -5.36 12.00 -10.56
N VAL A 81 -6.40 11.73 -9.76
CA VAL A 81 -7.00 12.71 -8.85
C VAL A 81 -6.02 13.12 -7.75
N CYS A 82 -5.30 12.16 -7.16
CA CYS A 82 -4.30 12.43 -6.14
C CYS A 82 -3.11 13.22 -6.71
N ASP A 83 -2.56 12.85 -7.84
CA ASP A 83 -1.47 13.58 -8.49
C ASP A 83 -1.85 15.03 -8.80
N LYS A 84 -3.11 15.27 -9.15
CA LYS A 84 -3.62 16.61 -9.48
C LYS A 84 -3.93 17.46 -8.25
N HIS A 85 -4.55 16.89 -7.23
CA HIS A 85 -5.13 17.65 -6.11
C HIS A 85 -4.39 17.49 -4.79
N LEU A 86 -3.69 16.36 -4.60
CA LEU A 86 -2.88 15.98 -3.43
C LEU A 86 -1.41 15.77 -3.81
N SER A 87 -0.90 16.59 -4.71
CA SER A 87 0.41 16.40 -5.36
C SER A 87 1.60 16.28 -4.40
N LYS A 88 1.45 16.70 -3.15
CA LYS A 88 2.47 16.56 -2.11
C LYS A 88 2.57 15.14 -1.55
N ILE A 89 1.52 14.33 -1.68
CA ILE A 89 1.48 12.98 -1.16
C ILE A 89 2.35 12.05 -2.01
N GLY A 90 1.96 11.85 -3.26
CA GLY A 90 2.66 10.94 -4.18
C GLY A 90 3.89 11.54 -4.86
N GLU A 91 4.04 12.87 -4.87
CA GLU A 91 5.14 13.61 -5.51
C GLU A 91 5.45 13.11 -6.94
N LYS A 92 4.38 12.77 -7.68
CA LYS A 92 4.44 12.20 -9.02
C LYS A 92 5.29 10.93 -9.09
N ALA A 93 5.07 10.02 -8.15
CA ALA A 93 5.75 8.73 -8.12
C ALA A 93 5.59 7.96 -9.45
N THR A 94 4.46 8.12 -10.14
CA THR A 94 4.17 7.53 -11.44
C THR A 94 5.16 7.92 -12.55
N GLU A 95 5.77 9.11 -12.45
CA GLU A 95 6.73 9.62 -13.44
C GLU A 95 8.18 9.15 -13.19
N LYS A 96 8.45 8.42 -12.11
CA LYS A 96 9.82 7.98 -11.75
C LYS A 96 10.22 6.71 -12.49
N ASN A 97 11.41 6.69 -13.03
CA ASN A 97 11.96 5.55 -13.78
C ASN A 97 12.05 4.25 -12.97
N SER A 98 12.11 4.34 -11.65
CA SER A 98 12.13 3.17 -10.75
C SER A 98 10.73 2.59 -10.49
N VAL A 99 9.66 3.28 -10.90
CA VAL A 99 8.28 2.87 -10.67
C VAL A 99 7.66 2.37 -11.96
N LYS A 100 7.04 1.21 -11.88
CA LYS A 100 6.20 0.64 -12.95
C LYS A 100 4.79 0.48 -12.41
N CYS A 101 3.86 1.29 -12.92
CA CYS A 101 2.45 1.14 -12.63
C CYS A 101 1.85 -0.02 -13.43
N VAL A 102 1.03 -0.82 -12.75
CA VAL A 102 0.27 -1.93 -13.31
C VAL A 102 -1.20 -1.73 -12.92
N TRP A 103 -2.01 -1.34 -13.90
CA TRP A 103 -3.41 -0.99 -13.69
C TRP A 103 -4.31 -2.22 -13.72
N GLY A 104 -5.26 -2.30 -12.80
CA GLY A 104 -6.26 -3.35 -12.68
C GLY A 104 -6.07 -4.24 -11.46
N ASP A 105 -6.75 -5.39 -11.45
CA ASP A 105 -6.71 -6.32 -10.31
C ASP A 105 -5.28 -6.81 -10.06
N ALA A 106 -4.74 -6.40 -8.90
CA ALA A 106 -3.40 -6.76 -8.45
C ALA A 106 -3.24 -8.27 -8.31
N PHE A 107 -4.24 -8.96 -7.73
CA PHE A 107 -4.16 -10.39 -7.46
C PHE A 107 -4.27 -11.26 -8.73
N GLU A 108 -4.89 -10.74 -9.78
CA GLU A 108 -4.80 -11.35 -11.10
C GLU A 108 -3.43 -11.09 -11.74
N SER A 109 -2.94 -9.86 -11.65
CA SER A 109 -1.67 -9.44 -12.25
C SER A 109 -0.47 -10.19 -11.68
N ILE A 110 -0.43 -10.40 -10.36
CA ILE A 110 0.70 -11.10 -9.70
C ILE A 110 0.78 -12.58 -10.05
N LYS A 111 -0.28 -13.20 -10.62
CA LYS A 111 -0.22 -14.59 -11.05
C LYS A 111 0.86 -14.83 -12.12
N SER A 112 1.14 -13.82 -12.93
CA SER A 112 2.17 -13.85 -13.98
C SER A 112 3.57 -13.52 -13.48
N VAL A 113 3.72 -13.04 -12.25
CA VAL A 113 5.00 -12.69 -11.65
C VAL A 113 5.75 -13.98 -11.28
N LYS A 114 7.07 -13.97 -11.52
CA LYS A 114 7.95 -15.10 -11.18
C LYS A 114 8.05 -15.27 -9.66
N ASP A 115 8.29 -16.50 -9.23
CA ASP A 115 8.58 -16.80 -7.83
C ASP A 115 9.82 -16.04 -7.36
N ASN A 116 9.86 -15.69 -6.08
CA ASN A 116 11.01 -15.03 -5.43
C ASN A 116 11.45 -13.74 -6.14
N THR A 117 10.50 -12.87 -6.48
CA THR A 117 10.77 -11.61 -7.21
C THR A 117 11.02 -10.42 -6.29
N TYR A 118 10.25 -10.28 -5.19
CA TYR A 118 10.26 -9.08 -4.36
C TYR A 118 10.96 -9.28 -3.02
N ASP A 119 11.70 -8.26 -2.59
CA ASP A 119 12.27 -8.20 -1.24
C ASP A 119 11.22 -7.73 -0.23
N GLN A 120 10.33 -6.82 -0.67
CA GLN A 120 9.26 -6.23 0.13
C GLN A 120 7.96 -6.24 -0.67
N ILE A 121 6.85 -6.56 0.00
CA ILE A 121 5.50 -6.40 -0.54
C ILE A 121 4.70 -5.56 0.45
N PHE A 122 4.19 -4.42 -0.01
CA PHE A 122 3.35 -3.52 0.75
C PHE A 122 1.91 -3.69 0.29
N VAL A 123 1.04 -4.16 1.17
CA VAL A 123 -0.41 -4.34 0.89
C VAL A 123 -1.15 -3.20 1.57
N ASP A 124 -1.42 -2.16 0.78
CA ASP A 124 -2.03 -0.91 1.21
C ASP A 124 -3.44 -0.79 0.61
N LEU A 125 -4.32 -1.62 1.11
CA LEU A 125 -5.73 -1.69 0.75
C LEU A 125 -6.57 -1.08 1.86
N ASN A 126 -7.83 -0.77 1.55
CA ASN A 126 -8.81 -0.38 2.58
C ASN A 126 -8.90 -1.46 3.67
N ASP A 127 -9.16 -1.03 4.89
CA ASP A 127 -9.26 -1.91 6.05
C ASP A 127 -10.68 -2.47 6.28
N ASP A 128 -11.49 -2.49 5.22
CA ASP A 128 -12.78 -3.17 5.24
C ASP A 128 -12.63 -4.70 5.17
N GLN A 129 -13.66 -5.40 5.63
CA GLN A 129 -13.63 -6.87 5.72
C GLN A 129 -13.42 -7.53 4.35
N PHE A 130 -13.91 -6.93 3.26
CA PHE A 130 -13.74 -7.47 1.91
C PHE A 130 -12.26 -7.43 1.49
N CYS A 131 -11.58 -6.31 1.70
CA CYS A 131 -10.15 -6.16 1.38
C CYS A 131 -9.26 -7.07 2.23
N ILE A 132 -9.60 -7.23 3.52
CA ILE A 132 -8.91 -8.15 4.43
C ILE A 132 -9.05 -9.60 3.95
N ASP A 133 -10.26 -10.04 3.64
CA ASP A 133 -10.53 -11.40 3.15
C ASP A 133 -9.88 -11.64 1.80
N LEU A 134 -9.86 -10.63 0.93
CA LEU A 134 -9.20 -10.70 -0.38
C LEU A 134 -7.69 -10.89 -0.24
N ALA A 135 -7.04 -10.11 0.62
CA ALA A 135 -5.61 -10.25 0.90
C ALA A 135 -5.30 -11.62 1.52
N ALA A 136 -6.09 -12.05 2.51
CA ALA A 136 -5.92 -13.35 3.16
C ALA A 136 -6.08 -14.52 2.17
N LYS A 137 -7.08 -14.47 1.28
CA LYS A 137 -7.30 -15.48 0.24
C LYS A 137 -6.12 -15.60 -0.73
N ASN A 138 -5.43 -14.50 -0.98
CA ASN A 138 -4.32 -14.43 -1.94
C ASN A 138 -2.93 -14.51 -1.26
N MET A 139 -2.85 -14.75 0.04
CA MET A 139 -1.60 -14.79 0.79
C MET A 139 -0.58 -15.76 0.18
N SER A 140 -1.00 -16.94 -0.24
CA SER A 140 -0.11 -17.92 -0.89
C SER A 140 0.51 -17.40 -2.19
N SER A 141 -0.22 -16.55 -2.93
CA SER A 141 0.31 -15.92 -4.14
C SER A 141 1.33 -14.84 -3.81
N LEU A 142 1.10 -14.08 -2.72
CA LEU A 142 2.05 -13.09 -2.23
C LEU A 142 3.33 -13.77 -1.71
N GLU A 143 3.19 -14.84 -0.91
CA GLU A 143 4.34 -15.62 -0.42
C GLU A 143 5.16 -16.21 -1.57
N ARG A 144 4.53 -16.71 -2.63
CA ARG A 144 5.21 -17.27 -3.81
C ARG A 144 6.13 -16.27 -4.49
N ILE A 145 5.68 -15.02 -4.66
CA ILE A 145 6.45 -13.97 -5.34
C ILE A 145 7.45 -13.27 -4.42
N LEU A 146 7.37 -13.52 -3.11
CA LEU A 146 8.30 -12.99 -2.12
C LEU A 146 9.62 -13.78 -2.12
N LYS A 147 10.75 -13.09 -2.10
CA LYS A 147 12.07 -13.73 -1.95
C LYS A 147 12.22 -14.38 -0.57
N PRO A 148 13.10 -15.39 -0.41
CA PRO A 148 13.47 -15.90 0.91
C PRO A 148 13.92 -14.76 1.82
N LYS A 149 13.33 -14.67 3.02
CA LYS A 149 13.50 -13.58 4.00
C LYS A 149 12.88 -12.24 3.58
N GLY A 150 12.15 -12.18 2.48
CA GLY A 150 11.35 -11.01 2.15
C GLY A 150 10.26 -10.76 3.19
N VAL A 151 9.67 -9.59 3.17
CA VAL A 151 8.66 -9.17 4.14
C VAL A 151 7.39 -8.71 3.42
N ILE A 152 6.24 -9.09 3.95
CA ILE A 152 4.94 -8.54 3.60
C ILE A 152 4.53 -7.61 4.73
N THR A 153 4.30 -6.34 4.41
CA THR A 153 3.71 -5.35 5.31
C THR A 153 2.30 -5.07 4.83
N ALA A 154 1.31 -5.20 5.70
CA ALA A 154 -0.09 -4.98 5.35
C ALA A 154 -0.75 -4.01 6.33
N GLN A 155 -1.60 -3.13 5.81
CA GLN A 155 -2.51 -2.34 6.64
C GLN A 155 -3.62 -3.25 7.15
N VAL A 156 -3.81 -3.30 8.46
CA VAL A 156 -4.80 -4.19 9.10
C VAL A 156 -5.32 -3.56 10.39
N LEU A 157 -5.93 -2.38 10.30
CA LEU A 157 -6.44 -1.69 11.50
C LEU A 157 -7.58 -2.44 12.18
N SER A 158 -8.39 -3.17 11.43
CA SER A 158 -9.55 -3.89 11.99
C SER A 158 -9.22 -5.25 12.61
N LEU A 159 -8.06 -5.83 12.38
CA LEU A 159 -7.65 -7.10 13.00
C LEU A 159 -7.47 -7.02 14.53
N ILE A 160 -7.34 -5.82 15.08
CA ILE A 160 -7.31 -5.62 16.54
C ILE A 160 -8.62 -6.10 17.17
N HIS A 161 -9.74 -6.06 16.45
CA HIS A 161 -11.05 -6.55 16.91
C HIS A 161 -11.27 -8.05 16.68
N ILE A 162 -10.49 -8.68 15.79
CA ILE A 162 -10.62 -10.11 15.44
C ILE A 162 -9.74 -10.98 16.35
N SER A 163 -8.66 -10.44 16.90
CA SER A 163 -7.68 -11.19 17.67
C SER A 163 -7.84 -11.11 19.19
N GLU A 164 -8.98 -10.68 19.73
CA GLU A 164 -9.24 -10.92 21.14
C GLU A 164 -9.42 -12.44 21.35
N PRO A 165 -8.43 -13.13 21.93
CA PRO A 165 -8.63 -14.51 22.30
C PRO A 165 -9.70 -14.50 23.39
N THR A 166 -10.86 -15.06 23.12
CA THR A 166 -11.81 -15.40 24.15
C THR A 166 -11.13 -16.34 25.14
N ARG A 167 -10.43 -15.78 26.12
CA ARG A 167 -10.00 -16.54 27.30
C ARG A 167 -11.25 -16.94 28.05
N ARG A 168 -11.77 -18.13 27.75
CA ARG A 168 -12.67 -18.81 28.65
C ARG A 168 -11.84 -19.20 29.87
N TYR A 169 -11.96 -18.45 30.95
CA TYR A 169 -11.61 -18.91 32.27
C TYR A 169 -12.64 -19.98 32.68
N ARG A 170 -12.22 -21.20 32.86
CA ARG A 170 -12.94 -22.24 33.64
C ARG A 170 -12.55 -22.10 35.10
#